data_540ecd29930ce3f6730509a79645bbd3
#
_entry.id   540ecd29930ce3f6730509a79645bbd3
#
_cell.length_a   1.000
_cell.length_b   1.000
_cell.length_c   1.000
_cell.angle_alpha   90.00
_cell.angle_beta   90.00
_cell.angle_gamma   90.00
#
_symmetry.space_group_name_H-M   'P 1'
#
loop_
_entity.id
_entity.type
_entity.pdbx_description
1 polymer ?
#
loop_
_entity_poly.entity_id
_entity_poly.type
_entity_poly.pdbx_seq_one_letter_code
_entity_poly.pdbx_strand_id
1 'polypeptide(L)'
;MPAINQKVIGELRALQNAGSPGFLAELIDLFLRETETQLVKLRESYASRDAKVFERIAHTLKGGCGNLGAQAMSRMCSDLQTIGHAADWPRAEALLPGLESEFQTVKIELESEKLRG
;
A
#
# COMPACT_ATOMS: atom_id res chain seq x y z
N MET A 1 -0.29 16.96 -4.77
CA MET A 1 0.79 16.22 -4.07
C MET A 1 0.94 14.85 -4.69
N PRO A 2 2.16 14.41 -4.99
CA PRO A 2 2.35 13.05 -5.49
C PRO A 2 2.03 12.03 -4.40
N ALA A 3 1.50 10.88 -4.81
CA ALA A 3 1.19 9.78 -3.90
C ALA A 3 2.46 9.04 -3.45
N ILE A 4 3.56 9.19 -4.19
CA ILE A 4 4.84 8.52 -3.94
C ILE A 4 5.91 9.55 -3.57
N ASN A 5 6.64 9.28 -2.49
CA ASN A 5 7.77 10.10 -2.08
C ASN A 5 8.97 9.82 -2.98
N GLN A 6 9.38 10.81 -3.75
CA GLN A 6 10.49 10.68 -4.72
C GLN A 6 11.84 10.41 -4.05
N LYS A 7 12.01 10.82 -2.81
CA LYS A 7 13.24 10.51 -2.06
C LYS A 7 13.37 9.00 -1.87
N VAL A 8 12.29 8.32 -1.51
CA VAL A 8 12.29 6.86 -1.32
C VAL A 8 12.59 6.16 -2.65
N ILE A 9 11.92 6.58 -3.72
CA ILE A 9 12.17 6.01 -5.06
C ILE A 9 13.62 6.25 -5.49
N GLY A 10 14.18 7.42 -5.21
CA GLY A 10 15.59 7.72 -5.50
C GLY A 10 16.55 6.81 -4.75
N GLU A 11 16.28 6.51 -3.49
CA GLU A 11 17.10 5.58 -2.70
C GLU A 11 17.03 4.17 -3.26
N LEU A 12 15.85 3.71 -3.69
CA LEU A 12 15.67 2.40 -4.31
C LEU A 12 16.40 2.33 -5.67
N ARG A 13 16.34 3.41 -6.45
CA ARG A 13 17.09 3.50 -7.72
C ARG A 13 18.59 3.44 -7.48
N ALA A 14 19.08 4.08 -6.42
CA ALA A 14 20.50 4.03 -6.07
C ALA A 14 20.95 2.59 -5.78
N LEU A 15 20.13 1.80 -5.10
CA LEU A 15 20.40 0.39 -4.87
C LEU A 15 20.42 -0.40 -6.19
N GLN A 16 19.51 -0.12 -7.11
CA GLN A 16 19.47 -0.73 -8.43
C GLN A 16 20.75 -0.43 -9.20
N ASN A 17 21.18 0.84 -9.20
CA ASN A 17 22.38 1.27 -9.91
C ASN A 17 23.66 0.68 -9.32
N ALA A 18 23.63 0.30 -8.04
CA ALA A 18 24.79 -0.29 -7.36
C ALA A 18 25.06 -1.76 -7.74
N GLY A 19 24.14 -2.42 -8.46
CA GLY A 19 24.42 -3.77 -8.92
C GLY A 19 23.27 -4.71 -9.18
N SER A 20 22.02 -4.22 -9.19
CA SER A 20 20.85 -5.07 -9.38
C SER A 20 19.95 -4.50 -10.49
N PRO A 21 20.31 -4.69 -11.77
CA PRO A 21 19.45 -4.20 -12.88
C PRO A 21 18.04 -4.76 -12.75
N GLY A 22 17.03 -3.91 -12.95
CA GLY A 22 15.63 -4.30 -12.87
C GLY A 22 15.08 -4.43 -11.45
N PHE A 23 15.88 -4.16 -10.42
CA PHE A 23 15.47 -4.28 -9.02
C PHE A 23 14.21 -3.47 -8.71
N LEU A 24 14.19 -2.20 -9.11
CA LEU A 24 13.06 -1.31 -8.81
C LEU A 24 11.78 -1.80 -9.48
N ALA A 25 11.85 -2.18 -10.76
CA ALA A 25 10.68 -2.68 -11.49
C ALA A 25 10.13 -3.96 -10.86
N GLU A 26 11.01 -4.88 -10.48
CA GLU A 26 10.60 -6.12 -9.81
C GLU A 26 9.92 -5.84 -8.47
N LEU A 27 10.48 -4.92 -7.69
CA LEU A 27 9.92 -4.54 -6.40
C LEU A 27 8.54 -3.89 -6.55
N ILE A 28 8.38 -3.02 -7.55
CA ILE A 28 7.10 -2.39 -7.84
C ILE A 28 6.06 -3.44 -8.24
N ASP A 29 6.43 -4.37 -9.14
CA ASP A 29 5.51 -5.42 -9.57
C ASP A 29 5.07 -6.30 -8.42
N LEU A 30 5.99 -6.67 -7.54
CA LEU A 30 5.68 -7.46 -6.34
C LEU A 30 4.72 -6.70 -5.43
N PHE A 31 5.03 -5.44 -5.15
CA PHE A 31 4.20 -4.60 -4.29
C PHE A 31 2.77 -4.47 -4.85
N LEU A 32 2.63 -4.21 -6.15
CA LEU A 32 1.30 -4.04 -6.76
C LEU A 32 0.48 -5.32 -6.69
N ARG A 33 1.08 -6.48 -6.99
CA ARG A 33 0.40 -7.78 -6.91
C ARG A 33 -0.03 -8.11 -5.47
N GLU A 34 0.90 -7.97 -4.53
CA GLU A 34 0.63 -8.27 -3.13
C GLU A 34 -0.45 -7.36 -2.57
N THR A 35 -0.38 -6.07 -2.92
CA THR A 35 -1.34 -5.08 -2.42
C THR A 35 -2.74 -5.35 -2.96
N GLU A 36 -2.88 -5.67 -4.24
CA GLU A 36 -4.19 -6.01 -4.82
C GLU A 36 -4.82 -7.19 -4.09
N THR A 37 -4.03 -8.23 -3.83
CA THR A 37 -4.49 -9.42 -3.09
C THR A 37 -4.91 -9.04 -1.67
N GLN A 38 -4.10 -8.25 -0.99
CA GLN A 38 -4.39 -7.84 0.39
C GLN A 38 -5.63 -6.94 0.48
N LEU A 39 -5.85 -6.07 -0.50
CA LEU A 39 -7.04 -5.22 -0.51
C LEU A 39 -8.32 -6.04 -0.65
N VAL A 40 -8.31 -7.09 -1.48
CA VAL A 40 -9.44 -8.02 -1.58
C VAL A 40 -9.70 -8.70 -0.23
N LYS A 41 -8.64 -9.21 0.41
CA LYS A 41 -8.76 -9.86 1.72
C LYS A 41 -9.24 -8.90 2.81
N LEU A 42 -8.81 -7.63 2.73
CA LEU A 42 -9.25 -6.60 3.66
C LEU A 42 -10.77 -6.40 3.56
N ARG A 43 -11.29 -6.31 2.33
CA ARG A 43 -12.73 -6.23 2.09
C ARG A 43 -13.49 -7.44 2.61
N GLU A 44 -12.93 -8.63 2.39
CA GLU A 44 -13.53 -9.88 2.87
C GLU A 44 -13.59 -9.91 4.39
N SER A 45 -12.52 -9.49 5.07
CA SER A 45 -12.50 -9.44 6.54
C SER A 45 -13.45 -8.39 7.09
N TYR A 46 -13.62 -7.27 6.37
CA TYR A 46 -14.66 -6.29 6.71
C TYR A 46 -16.05 -6.91 6.59
N ALA A 47 -16.33 -7.59 5.48
CA ALA A 47 -17.63 -8.21 5.26
C ALA A 47 -17.97 -9.27 6.31
N SER A 48 -16.99 -10.05 6.73
CA SER A 48 -17.16 -11.09 7.76
C SER A 48 -17.02 -10.58 9.20
N ARG A 49 -16.68 -9.29 9.38
CA ARG A 49 -16.46 -8.68 10.69
C ARG A 49 -15.34 -9.37 11.48
N ASP A 50 -14.31 -9.82 10.78
CA ASP A 50 -13.14 -10.45 11.40
C ASP A 50 -12.11 -9.39 11.75
N ALA A 51 -12.21 -8.85 12.96
CA ALA A 51 -11.41 -7.73 13.42
C ALA A 51 -9.91 -8.04 13.44
N LYS A 52 -9.53 -9.24 13.87
CA LYS A 52 -8.11 -9.62 13.96
C LYS A 52 -7.46 -9.72 12.58
N VAL A 53 -8.16 -10.32 11.63
CA VAL A 53 -7.67 -10.44 10.26
C VAL A 53 -7.59 -9.06 9.61
N PHE A 54 -8.62 -8.24 9.78
CA PHE A 54 -8.66 -6.87 9.26
C PHE A 54 -7.45 -6.06 9.78
N GLU A 55 -7.23 -6.08 11.08
CA GLU A 55 -6.11 -5.36 11.71
C GLU A 55 -4.76 -5.82 11.17
N ARG A 56 -4.57 -7.14 11.05
CA ARG A 56 -3.31 -7.72 10.56
C ARG A 56 -3.03 -7.34 9.11
N ILE A 57 -4.07 -7.37 8.26
CA ILE A 57 -3.92 -6.99 6.85
C ILE A 57 -3.57 -5.51 6.74
N ALA A 58 -4.26 -4.65 7.49
CA ALA A 58 -3.97 -3.21 7.48
C ALA A 58 -2.53 -2.94 7.93
N HIS A 59 -2.05 -3.66 8.94
CA HIS A 59 -0.66 -3.56 9.40
C HIS A 59 0.34 -3.93 8.29
N THR A 60 0.10 -5.05 7.62
CA THR A 60 0.94 -5.51 6.51
C THR A 60 0.97 -4.49 5.37
N LEU A 61 -0.19 -3.97 4.99
CA LEU A 61 -0.30 -2.94 3.94
C LEU A 61 0.45 -1.67 4.31
N LYS A 62 0.34 -1.24 5.57
CA LYS A 62 1.06 -0.06 6.07
C LYS A 62 2.57 -0.19 5.84
N GLY A 63 3.15 -1.33 6.20
CA GLY A 63 4.58 -1.58 6.02
C GLY A 63 5.00 -1.57 4.57
N GLY A 64 4.27 -2.26 3.70
CA GLY A 64 4.55 -2.30 2.27
C GLY A 64 4.47 -0.93 1.61
N CYS A 65 3.44 -0.16 1.95
CA CYS A 65 3.28 1.20 1.42
C CYS A 65 4.43 2.10 1.86
N GLY A 66 4.86 2.00 3.11
CA GLY A 66 6.00 2.77 3.62
C GLY A 66 7.28 2.46 2.86
N ASN A 67 7.53 1.19 2.55
CA ASN A 67 8.72 0.76 1.84
C ASN A 67 8.82 1.33 0.41
N LEU A 68 7.69 1.58 -0.23
CA LEU A 68 7.63 2.15 -1.59
C LEU A 68 7.41 3.67 -1.57
N GLY A 69 7.36 4.28 -0.41
CA GLY A 69 7.15 5.73 -0.30
C GLY A 69 5.72 6.18 -0.51
N ALA A 70 4.74 5.26 -0.46
CA ALA A 70 3.32 5.59 -0.55
C ALA A 70 2.83 6.06 0.83
N GLN A 71 3.24 7.27 1.22
CA GLN A 71 3.07 7.76 2.59
C GLN A 71 1.61 8.00 2.98
N ALA A 72 0.82 8.61 2.11
CA ALA A 72 -0.59 8.85 2.39
C ALA A 72 -1.34 7.53 2.54
N MET A 73 -1.10 6.59 1.63
CA MET A 73 -1.71 5.27 1.70
C MET A 73 -1.28 4.53 2.98
N SER A 74 -0.02 4.65 3.37
CA SER A 74 0.49 4.06 4.61
C SER A 74 -0.25 4.61 5.84
N ARG A 75 -0.49 5.92 5.88
CA ARG A 75 -1.25 6.55 6.97
C ARG A 75 -2.69 6.07 7.01
N MET A 76 -3.32 5.92 5.84
CA MET A 76 -4.68 5.40 5.74
C MET A 76 -4.75 3.96 6.29
N CYS A 77 -3.75 3.14 5.97
CA CYS A 77 -3.66 1.77 6.50
C CYS A 77 -3.44 1.78 8.01
N SER A 78 -2.66 2.72 8.53
CA SER A 78 -2.45 2.87 9.97
C SER A 78 -3.77 3.20 10.68
N ASP A 79 -4.57 4.09 10.09
CA ASP A 79 -5.90 4.44 10.63
C ASP A 79 -6.82 3.22 10.60
N LEU A 80 -6.80 2.46 9.50
CA LEU A 80 -7.62 1.25 9.38
C LEU A 80 -7.19 0.17 10.38
N GLN A 81 -5.89 0.08 10.67
CA GLN A 81 -5.39 -0.84 11.70
C GLN A 81 -6.02 -0.51 13.05
N THR A 82 -6.04 0.76 13.44
CA THR A 82 -6.65 1.23 14.69
C THR A 82 -8.16 0.94 14.69
N ILE A 83 -8.81 1.22 13.57
CA ILE A 83 -10.24 0.97 13.39
C ILE A 83 -10.56 -0.52 13.52
N GLY A 84 -9.74 -1.38 12.93
CA GLY A 84 -9.89 -2.84 13.03
C GLY A 84 -9.70 -3.33 14.45
N HIS A 85 -8.70 -2.79 15.15
CA HIS A 85 -8.48 -3.14 16.57
C HIS A 85 -9.70 -2.81 17.42
N ALA A 86 -10.36 -1.69 17.16
CA ALA A 86 -11.56 -1.26 17.87
C ALA A 86 -12.83 -1.91 17.31
N ALA A 87 -12.75 -2.65 16.22
CA ALA A 87 -13.90 -3.21 15.50
C ALA A 87 -14.94 -2.14 15.13
N ASP A 88 -14.44 -0.96 14.73
CA ASP A 88 -15.30 0.18 14.37
C ASP A 88 -15.69 0.07 12.89
N TRP A 89 -16.63 -0.82 12.61
CA TRP A 89 -17.01 -1.14 11.23
C TRP A 89 -17.65 0.02 10.47
N PRO A 90 -18.44 0.92 11.07
CA PRO A 90 -18.91 2.09 10.34
C PRO A 90 -17.79 2.99 9.83
N ARG A 91 -16.72 3.16 10.62
CA ARG A 91 -15.56 3.95 10.17
C ARG A 91 -14.77 3.21 9.10
N ALA A 92 -14.65 1.88 9.22
CA ALA A 92 -14.01 1.07 8.18
C ALA A 92 -14.75 1.24 6.86
N GLU A 93 -16.08 1.15 6.86
CA GLU A 93 -16.90 1.32 5.68
C GLU A 93 -16.67 2.70 5.04
N ALA A 94 -16.58 3.74 5.87
CA ALA A 94 -16.38 5.10 5.38
C ALA A 94 -15.00 5.30 4.74
N LEU A 95 -13.95 4.62 5.23
CA LEU A 95 -12.57 4.84 4.79
C LEU A 95 -12.10 3.90 3.69
N LEU A 96 -12.67 2.69 3.57
CA LEU A 96 -12.23 1.71 2.57
C LEU A 96 -12.27 2.23 1.12
N PRO A 97 -13.33 2.92 0.66
CA PRO A 97 -13.31 3.45 -0.71
C PRO A 97 -12.16 4.42 -0.97
N GLY A 98 -11.82 5.25 0.02
CA GLY A 98 -10.70 6.18 -0.09
C GLY A 98 -9.37 5.47 -0.22
N LEU A 99 -9.17 4.38 0.53
CA LEU A 99 -7.98 3.55 0.43
C LEU A 99 -7.86 2.93 -0.96
N GLU A 100 -8.94 2.37 -1.48
CA GLU A 100 -8.97 1.74 -2.79
C GLU A 100 -8.68 2.76 -3.90
N SER A 101 -9.21 3.98 -3.77
CA SER A 101 -8.95 5.08 -4.69
C SER A 101 -7.48 5.52 -4.63
N GLU A 102 -6.94 5.66 -3.42
CA GLU A 102 -5.53 6.03 -3.24
C GLU A 102 -4.60 4.98 -3.85
N PHE A 103 -4.93 3.69 -3.71
CA PHE A 103 -4.14 2.64 -4.33
C PHE A 103 -4.07 2.79 -5.86
N GLN A 104 -5.16 3.18 -6.52
CA GLN A 104 -5.14 3.41 -7.96
C GLN A 104 -4.16 4.52 -8.33
N THR A 105 -4.13 5.60 -7.56
CA THR A 105 -3.17 6.69 -7.77
C THR A 105 -1.73 6.21 -7.55
N VAL A 106 -1.49 5.47 -6.49
CA VAL A 106 -0.17 4.88 -6.20
C VAL A 106 0.27 3.98 -7.35
N LYS A 107 -0.63 3.12 -7.84
CA LYS A 107 -0.35 2.22 -8.94
C LYS A 107 0.08 2.97 -10.20
N ILE A 108 -0.66 4.01 -10.57
CA ILE A 108 -0.34 4.83 -11.74
C ILE A 108 1.06 5.45 -11.61
N GLU A 109 1.37 6.03 -10.44
CA GLU A 109 2.66 6.66 -10.22
C GLU A 109 3.80 5.66 -10.22
N LEU A 110 3.62 4.49 -9.59
CA LEU A 110 4.65 3.45 -9.59
C LEU A 110 4.89 2.86 -10.97
N GLU A 111 3.83 2.65 -11.75
CA GLU A 111 3.98 2.19 -13.14
C GLU A 111 4.73 3.20 -13.99
N SER A 112 4.52 4.49 -13.76
CA SER A 112 5.29 5.55 -14.40
C SER A 112 6.78 5.47 -14.02
N GLU A 113 7.08 5.18 -12.76
CA GLU A 113 8.47 5.02 -12.30
C GLU A 113 9.15 3.80 -12.96
N LYS A 114 8.42 2.73 -13.20
CA LYS A 114 8.94 1.57 -13.93
C LYS A 114 9.38 1.95 -15.36
N LEU A 115 8.60 2.79 -16.02
CA LEU A 115 8.90 3.23 -17.38
C LEU A 115 10.16 4.10 -17.45
N ARG A 116 10.53 4.75 -16.38
CA ARG A 116 11.77 5.54 -16.31
C ARG A 116 13.01 4.68 -16.14
N GLY A 117 12.82 3.45 -15.79
CA GLY A 117 13.93 2.52 -15.53
C GLY A 117 14.54 2.72 -14.17
#